data_ff625fa9cdac365ecd3eb141921dfd66
#
_entry.id   ff625fa9cdac365ecd3eb141921dfd66
#
_cell.length_a   1.000
_cell.length_b   1.000
_cell.length_c   1.000
_cell.angle_alpha   90.00
_cell.angle_beta   90.00
_cell.angle_gamma   90.00
#
_symmetry.space_group_name_H-M   'P 1'
#
loop_
_entity.id
_entity.type
_entity.pdbx_description
1 polymer ?
#
loop_
_entity_poly.entity_id
_entity_poly.type
_entity_poly.pdbx_seq_one_letter_code
_entity_poly.pdbx_strand_id
1 'polypeptide(L)'
;ECLKALTGEHQGESKDAQKLGIKIVEFMRKKCDEYSEKYNLNFNLVATPKEEVSNKFIKLDQAIYGKLKGITDKNRYTNSFHIPEGYRISTEDKIKIEAQYHSLTNGGHIAIVQIKNGDTKDIMSVIKTMKENGIGYGKIINMEKYKWMNLMWTKQTIKNMF
;
A
#
# COMPACT_ATOMS: atom_id res chain seq x y z
N GLU A 1 -9.60 -1.80 0.83
CA GLU A 1 -11.04 -1.62 1.04
C GLU A 1 -11.89 -2.69 0.36
N CYS A 2 -11.54 -3.14 -0.85
CA CYS A 2 -12.29 -4.20 -1.56
C CYS A 2 -12.52 -5.45 -0.68
N LEU A 3 -11.48 -5.99 -0.06
CA LEU A 3 -11.61 -7.13 0.86
C LEU A 3 -12.54 -6.81 2.02
N LYS A 4 -12.44 -5.63 2.60
CA LYS A 4 -13.30 -5.21 3.71
C LYS A 4 -14.76 -5.07 3.30
N ALA A 5 -15.03 -4.62 2.07
CA ALA A 5 -16.39 -4.59 1.53
C ALA A 5 -16.97 -5.99 1.29
N LEU A 6 -16.13 -6.96 0.90
CA LEU A 6 -16.55 -8.32 0.59
C LEU A 6 -16.66 -9.24 1.82
N THR A 7 -15.79 -9.06 2.81
CA THR A 7 -15.64 -10.01 3.94
C THR A 7 -15.82 -9.36 5.32
N GLY A 8 -15.94 -8.04 5.40
CA GLY A 8 -15.94 -7.29 6.65
C GLY A 8 -14.54 -6.98 7.20
N GLU A 9 -13.49 -7.61 6.68
CA GLU A 9 -12.11 -7.50 7.15
C GLU A 9 -11.13 -7.27 6.00
N HIS A 10 -9.97 -6.66 6.28
CA HIS A 10 -8.88 -6.54 5.29
C HIS A 10 -7.77 -7.57 5.56
N GLN A 11 -6.81 -7.68 4.64
CA GLN A 11 -5.73 -8.68 4.67
C GLN A 11 -4.83 -8.64 5.92
N GLY A 12 -4.81 -7.55 6.65
CA GLY A 12 -4.07 -7.44 7.92
C GLY A 12 -4.90 -7.84 9.15
N GLU A 13 -6.21 -7.99 9.00
CA GLU A 13 -7.14 -8.35 10.08
C GLU A 13 -7.42 -9.85 10.09
N SER A 14 -7.49 -10.48 8.91
CA SER A 14 -7.94 -11.86 8.77
C SER A 14 -7.10 -12.63 7.76
N LYS A 15 -6.75 -13.89 8.11
CA LYS A 15 -6.07 -14.83 7.18
C LYS A 15 -6.96 -15.20 6.00
N ASP A 16 -8.27 -15.26 6.17
CA ASP A 16 -9.17 -15.61 5.09
C ASP A 16 -9.37 -14.43 4.13
N ALA A 17 -9.44 -13.21 4.64
CA ALA A 17 -9.38 -12.01 3.80
C ALA A 17 -8.05 -11.92 3.03
N GLN A 18 -6.92 -12.28 3.66
CA GLN A 18 -5.63 -12.33 2.98
C GLN A 18 -5.62 -13.39 1.87
N LYS A 19 -6.08 -14.61 2.13
CA LYS A 19 -6.18 -15.67 1.11
C LYS A 19 -7.05 -15.24 -0.08
N LEU A 20 -8.19 -14.58 0.20
CA LEU A 20 -9.04 -14.05 -0.85
C LEU A 20 -8.31 -12.98 -1.68
N GLY A 21 -7.60 -12.07 -1.02
CA GLY A 21 -6.81 -11.03 -1.69
C GLY A 21 -5.74 -11.63 -2.61
N ILE A 22 -5.01 -12.65 -2.14
CA ILE A 22 -4.02 -13.36 -2.94
C ILE A 22 -4.68 -14.00 -4.16
N LYS A 23 -5.79 -14.73 -3.99
CA LYS A 23 -6.54 -15.35 -5.10
C LYS A 23 -6.99 -14.34 -6.15
N ILE A 24 -7.43 -13.15 -5.73
CA ILE A 24 -7.82 -12.07 -6.65
C ILE A 24 -6.61 -11.63 -7.48
N VAL A 25 -5.47 -11.38 -6.85
CA VAL A 25 -4.26 -10.92 -7.54
C VAL A 25 -3.66 -12.01 -8.42
N GLU A 26 -3.67 -13.27 -7.97
CA GLU A 26 -3.30 -14.44 -8.79
C GLU A 26 -4.16 -14.57 -10.05
N PHE A 27 -5.48 -14.38 -9.91
CA PHE A 27 -6.38 -14.39 -11.06
C PHE A 27 -6.06 -13.26 -12.05
N MET A 28 -5.82 -12.04 -11.54
CA MET A 28 -5.42 -10.91 -12.39
C MET A 28 -4.09 -11.19 -13.10
N ARG A 29 -3.10 -11.75 -12.41
CA ARG A 29 -1.82 -12.13 -12.98
C ARG A 29 -2.00 -13.17 -14.09
N LYS A 30 -2.74 -14.23 -13.82
CA LYS A 30 -3.04 -15.27 -14.80
C LYS A 30 -3.70 -14.69 -16.06
N LYS A 31 -4.62 -13.71 -15.91
CA LYS A 31 -5.23 -13.03 -17.05
C LYS A 31 -4.22 -12.20 -17.86
N CYS A 32 -3.27 -11.54 -17.21
CA CYS A 32 -2.19 -10.86 -17.93
C CYS A 32 -1.37 -11.85 -18.76
N ASP A 33 -1.00 -13.00 -18.18
CA ASP A 33 -0.21 -14.01 -18.87
C ASP A 33 -0.98 -14.63 -20.06
N GLU A 34 -2.27 -15.00 -19.87
CA GLU A 34 -3.16 -15.49 -20.93
C GLU A 34 -3.29 -14.49 -22.09
N TYR A 35 -3.42 -13.19 -21.79
CA TYR A 35 -3.52 -12.17 -22.81
C TYR A 35 -2.22 -11.88 -23.51
N SER A 36 -1.07 -12.01 -22.79
CA SER A 36 0.24 -11.90 -23.40
C SER A 36 0.43 -12.95 -24.49
N GLU A 37 0.06 -14.20 -24.19
CA GLU A 37 0.12 -15.30 -25.16
C GLU A 37 -0.88 -15.08 -26.32
N LYS A 38 -2.14 -14.79 -25.98
CA LYS A 38 -3.23 -14.66 -26.98
C LYS A 38 -2.97 -13.57 -28.01
N TYR A 39 -2.44 -12.42 -27.59
CA TYR A 39 -2.27 -11.24 -28.44
C TYR A 39 -0.84 -11.01 -28.87
N ASN A 40 0.11 -11.85 -28.42
CA ASN A 40 1.55 -11.67 -28.63
C ASN A 40 2.03 -10.26 -28.22
N LEU A 41 1.51 -9.78 -27.07
CA LEU A 41 1.84 -8.51 -26.45
C LEU A 41 2.28 -8.73 -25.01
N ASN A 42 3.02 -7.79 -24.45
CA ASN A 42 3.46 -7.87 -23.06
C ASN A 42 2.47 -7.18 -22.12
N PHE A 43 1.61 -7.97 -21.45
CA PHE A 43 0.73 -7.49 -20.38
C PHE A 43 1.35 -7.77 -19.03
N ASN A 44 1.48 -6.74 -18.21
CA ASN A 44 2.05 -6.84 -16.87
C ASN A 44 1.08 -6.36 -15.80
N LEU A 45 1.08 -7.04 -14.67
CA LEU A 45 0.35 -6.60 -13.47
C LEU A 45 1.27 -5.70 -12.63
N VAL A 46 0.84 -4.47 -12.40
CA VAL A 46 1.60 -3.44 -11.65
C VAL A 46 0.81 -3.01 -10.42
N ALA A 47 1.47 -2.92 -9.29
CA ALA A 47 0.95 -2.25 -8.10
C ALA A 47 1.40 -0.78 -8.10
N THR A 48 0.59 0.10 -8.71
CA THR A 48 0.96 1.50 -8.92
C THR A 48 0.51 2.37 -7.74
N PRO A 49 1.42 3.11 -7.09
CA PRO A 49 1.06 4.11 -6.09
C PRO A 49 0.50 5.36 -6.78
N LYS A 50 -0.81 5.59 -6.69
CA LYS A 50 -1.52 6.73 -7.30
C LYS A 50 -2.45 7.39 -6.29
N GLU A 51 -1.88 8.20 -5.40
CA GLU A 51 -2.61 8.87 -4.32
C GLU A 51 -3.69 9.82 -4.84
N GLU A 52 -3.42 10.57 -5.90
CA GLU A 52 -4.40 11.51 -6.49
C GLU A 52 -5.63 10.76 -7.05
N VAL A 53 -5.40 9.63 -7.70
CA VAL A 53 -6.49 8.82 -8.27
C VAL A 53 -7.32 8.20 -7.16
N SER A 54 -6.68 7.68 -6.10
CA SER A 54 -7.38 7.10 -4.96
C SER A 54 -8.21 8.13 -4.20
N ASN A 55 -7.76 9.40 -4.13
CA ASN A 55 -8.52 10.51 -3.60
C ASN A 55 -9.77 10.86 -4.43
N LYS A 56 -9.64 10.81 -5.75
CA LYS A 56 -10.78 11.08 -6.64
C LYS A 56 -11.84 9.99 -6.54
N PHE A 57 -11.43 8.74 -6.58
CA PHE A 57 -12.36 7.61 -6.49
C PHE A 57 -13.13 7.59 -5.17
N ILE A 58 -12.47 7.80 -4.04
CA ILE A 58 -13.19 7.78 -2.76
C ILE A 58 -14.23 8.89 -2.66
N LYS A 59 -13.96 10.08 -3.24
CA LYS A 59 -14.94 11.18 -3.29
C LYS A 59 -16.16 10.84 -4.16
N LEU A 60 -15.94 10.18 -5.29
CA LEU A 60 -17.02 9.71 -6.16
C LEU A 60 -17.88 8.67 -5.44
N ASP A 61 -17.25 7.69 -4.80
CA ASP A 61 -17.96 6.65 -4.07
C ASP A 61 -18.69 7.20 -2.84
N GLN A 62 -18.12 8.20 -2.14
CA GLN A 62 -18.80 8.91 -1.06
C GLN A 62 -20.05 9.65 -1.55
N ALA A 63 -20.01 10.22 -2.76
CA ALA A 63 -21.16 10.90 -3.34
C ALA A 63 -22.28 9.93 -3.72
N ILE A 64 -21.96 8.70 -4.12
CA ILE A 64 -22.94 7.68 -4.56
C ILE A 64 -23.44 6.85 -3.36
N TYR A 65 -22.52 6.39 -2.52
CA TYR A 65 -22.80 5.38 -1.47
C TYR A 65 -22.75 5.94 -0.05
N GLY A 66 -22.36 7.21 0.12
CA GLY A 66 -22.13 7.81 1.42
C GLY A 66 -20.83 7.35 2.08
N LYS A 67 -20.69 7.69 3.37
CA LYS A 67 -19.52 7.30 4.19
C LYS A 67 -19.76 5.95 4.84
N LEU A 68 -19.17 4.91 4.30
CA LEU A 68 -19.21 3.54 4.82
C LEU A 68 -17.98 3.32 5.72
N LYS A 69 -18.22 2.90 6.98
CA LYS A 69 -17.18 2.71 8.00
C LYS A 69 -16.09 1.73 7.54
N GLY A 70 -14.84 2.20 7.56
CA GLY A 70 -13.66 1.42 7.16
C GLY A 70 -13.50 1.21 5.66
N ILE A 71 -14.41 1.76 4.84
CA ILE A 71 -14.38 1.65 3.37
C ILE A 71 -14.23 3.04 2.76
N THR A 72 -15.29 3.87 2.83
CA THR A 72 -15.29 5.21 2.22
C THR A 72 -15.22 6.35 3.23
N ASP A 73 -15.10 6.09 4.52
CA ASP A 73 -15.01 7.09 5.60
C ASP A 73 -13.64 7.75 5.77
N LYS A 74 -12.78 7.61 4.76
CA LYS A 74 -11.41 8.11 4.71
C LYS A 74 -11.26 9.21 3.65
N ASN A 75 -10.08 9.81 3.58
CA ASN A 75 -9.76 10.82 2.57
C ASN A 75 -9.28 10.22 1.24
N ARG A 76 -8.79 8.98 1.27
CA ARG A 76 -8.31 8.25 0.09
C ARG A 76 -8.41 6.73 0.31
N TYR A 77 -8.48 5.98 -0.78
CA TYR A 77 -8.31 4.54 -0.75
C TYR A 77 -6.84 4.15 -0.52
N THR A 78 -6.63 3.01 0.12
CA THR A 78 -5.31 2.42 0.24
C THR A 78 -4.83 1.97 -1.15
N ASN A 79 -3.60 2.32 -1.50
CA ASN A 79 -3.04 1.92 -2.77
C ASN A 79 -2.82 0.41 -2.82
N SER A 80 -3.23 -0.22 -3.94
CA SER A 80 -2.95 -1.62 -4.23
C SER A 80 -3.32 -2.56 -3.08
N PHE A 81 -2.45 -3.48 -2.71
CA PHE A 81 -2.62 -4.44 -1.61
C PHE A 81 -1.90 -4.03 -0.32
N HIS A 82 -1.53 -2.77 -0.16
CA HIS A 82 -0.97 -2.30 1.11
C HIS A 82 -1.97 -2.44 2.26
N ILE A 83 -1.43 -2.67 3.45
CA ILE A 83 -2.22 -2.56 4.68
C ILE A 83 -2.60 -1.09 4.90
N PRO A 84 -3.86 -0.79 5.25
CA PRO A 84 -4.34 0.57 5.43
C PRO A 84 -3.48 1.39 6.40
N GLU A 85 -3.25 2.66 6.06
CA GLU A 85 -2.55 3.59 6.94
C GLU A 85 -3.26 3.72 8.29
N GLY A 86 -2.48 3.78 9.36
CA GLY A 86 -3.00 3.87 10.72
C GLY A 86 -3.46 2.55 11.33
N TYR A 87 -3.48 1.44 10.59
CA TYR A 87 -3.71 0.13 11.17
C TYR A 87 -2.53 -0.28 12.05
N ARG A 88 -2.84 -0.72 13.27
CA ARG A 88 -1.81 -1.11 14.26
C ARG A 88 -1.28 -2.50 13.96
N ILE A 89 -0.14 -2.56 13.32
CA ILE A 89 0.58 -3.80 13.00
C ILE A 89 2.08 -3.56 13.16
N SER A 90 2.83 -4.61 13.47
CA SER A 90 4.29 -4.52 13.48
C SER A 90 4.82 -4.32 12.05
N THR A 91 5.96 -3.63 11.92
CA THR A 91 6.63 -3.46 10.62
C THR A 91 6.94 -4.80 9.97
N GLU A 92 7.38 -5.78 10.77
CA GLU A 92 7.71 -7.13 10.32
C GLU A 92 6.48 -7.86 9.77
N ASP A 93 5.37 -7.85 10.51
CA ASP A 93 4.13 -8.53 10.07
C ASP A 93 3.54 -7.86 8.82
N LYS A 94 3.60 -6.51 8.75
CA LYS A 94 3.21 -5.78 7.54
C LYS A 94 4.02 -6.25 6.33
N ILE A 95 5.34 -6.34 6.44
CA ILE A 95 6.23 -6.82 5.37
C ILE A 95 5.86 -8.25 4.98
N LYS A 96 5.68 -9.16 5.94
CA LYS A 96 5.33 -10.57 5.68
C LYS A 96 4.00 -10.73 4.95
N ILE A 97 3.00 -9.93 5.32
CA ILE A 97 1.67 -9.97 4.69
C ILE A 97 1.74 -9.45 3.26
N GLU A 98 2.37 -8.29 3.05
CA GLU A 98 2.47 -7.64 1.74
C GLU A 98 3.41 -8.40 0.78
N ALA A 99 4.46 -9.05 1.28
CA ALA A 99 5.43 -9.79 0.49
C ALA A 99 4.80 -10.88 -0.39
N GLN A 100 3.71 -11.50 0.05
CA GLN A 100 3.03 -12.56 -0.69
C GLN A 100 2.44 -12.08 -2.02
N TYR A 101 2.22 -10.77 -2.18
CA TYR A 101 1.72 -10.16 -3.41
C TYR A 101 2.83 -9.74 -4.38
N HIS A 102 4.08 -9.59 -3.89
CA HIS A 102 5.19 -9.08 -4.70
C HIS A 102 5.52 -9.97 -5.89
N SER A 103 5.54 -11.30 -5.69
CA SER A 103 5.81 -12.26 -6.75
C SER A 103 4.72 -12.30 -7.83
N LEU A 104 3.52 -11.85 -7.51
CA LEU A 104 2.37 -11.83 -8.41
C LEU A 104 2.34 -10.58 -9.31
N THR A 105 3.03 -9.52 -8.90
CA THR A 105 3.06 -8.23 -9.63
C THR A 105 4.34 -8.09 -10.45
N ASN A 106 4.37 -8.75 -11.62
CA ASN A 106 5.55 -8.79 -12.50
C ASN A 106 5.90 -7.44 -13.16
N GLY A 107 4.96 -6.50 -13.20
CA GLY A 107 5.20 -5.15 -13.69
C GLY A 107 5.78 -4.21 -12.64
N GLY A 108 5.89 -4.65 -11.40
CA GLY A 108 6.52 -3.93 -10.30
C GLY A 108 5.61 -3.64 -9.10
N HIS A 109 6.26 -3.56 -7.95
CA HIS A 109 5.66 -3.20 -6.67
C HIS A 109 6.73 -2.58 -5.76
N ILE A 110 6.34 -1.59 -4.95
CA ILE A 110 7.21 -0.95 -3.96
C ILE A 110 6.61 -1.17 -2.57
N ALA A 111 7.34 -1.84 -1.67
CA ALA A 111 6.96 -1.89 -0.27
C ALA A 111 7.21 -0.53 0.38
N ILE A 112 6.22 0.00 1.09
CA ILE A 112 6.34 1.27 1.82
C ILE A 112 6.31 0.99 3.32
N VAL A 113 7.41 1.28 3.99
CA VAL A 113 7.61 1.04 5.42
C VAL A 113 7.86 2.34 6.15
N GLN A 114 7.09 2.58 7.21
CA GLN A 114 7.27 3.74 8.07
C GLN A 114 8.01 3.31 9.34
N ILE A 115 9.08 4.01 9.69
CA ILE A 115 9.83 3.81 10.94
C ILE A 115 9.76 5.07 11.79
N LYS A 116 9.76 4.90 13.12
CA LYS A 116 9.63 6.05 14.05
C LYS A 116 10.94 6.84 14.15
N ASN A 117 12.01 6.22 14.56
CA ASN A 117 13.23 6.92 14.96
C ASN A 117 14.32 6.92 13.89
N GLY A 118 14.24 6.06 12.87
CA GLY A 118 15.18 6.05 11.74
C GLY A 118 16.65 5.82 12.13
N ASP A 119 16.91 5.12 13.23
CA ASP A 119 18.27 4.73 13.54
C ASP A 119 18.78 3.63 12.59
N THR A 120 20.07 3.46 12.51
CA THR A 120 20.70 2.50 11.58
C THR A 120 20.27 1.07 11.86
N LYS A 121 19.99 0.71 13.11
CA LYS A 121 19.56 -0.65 13.48
C LYS A 121 18.16 -0.94 12.98
N ASP A 122 17.24 0.00 13.14
CA ASP A 122 15.87 -0.11 12.63
C ASP A 122 15.86 -0.25 11.11
N ILE A 123 16.62 0.59 10.41
CA ILE A 123 16.75 0.53 8.94
C ILE A 123 17.31 -0.82 8.50
N MET A 124 18.39 -1.29 9.12
CA MET A 124 19.01 -2.59 8.78
C MET A 124 18.07 -3.76 9.06
N SER A 125 17.30 -3.70 10.16
CA SER A 125 16.28 -4.72 10.47
C SER A 125 15.20 -4.78 9.40
N VAL A 126 14.70 -3.63 8.96
CA VAL A 126 13.69 -3.55 7.87
C VAL A 126 14.25 -4.12 6.57
N ILE A 127 15.46 -3.73 6.17
CA ILE A 127 16.11 -4.21 4.96
C ILE A 127 16.29 -5.73 5.01
N LYS A 128 16.74 -6.25 6.15
CA LYS A 128 16.89 -7.70 6.36
C LYS A 128 15.56 -8.43 6.21
N THR A 129 14.51 -7.94 6.89
CA THR A 129 13.17 -8.53 6.79
C THR A 129 12.63 -8.49 5.35
N MET A 130 12.82 -7.39 4.63
CA MET A 130 12.44 -7.30 3.22
C MET A 130 13.16 -8.35 2.37
N LYS A 131 14.48 -8.46 2.52
CA LYS A 131 15.29 -9.45 1.79
C LYS A 131 14.85 -10.88 2.08
N GLU A 132 14.64 -11.22 3.35
CA GLU A 132 14.22 -12.56 3.79
C GLU A 132 12.83 -12.94 3.24
N ASN A 133 11.98 -11.95 2.95
CA ASN A 133 10.66 -12.13 2.38
C ASN A 133 10.58 -11.87 0.86
N GLY A 134 11.72 -11.81 0.16
CA GLY A 134 11.79 -11.70 -1.30
C GLY A 134 11.34 -10.34 -1.86
N ILE A 135 11.32 -9.28 -1.06
CA ILE A 135 10.97 -7.93 -1.52
C ILE A 135 12.18 -7.27 -2.17
N GLY A 136 12.10 -7.04 -3.48
CA GLY A 136 13.18 -6.43 -4.25
C GLY A 136 13.24 -4.90 -4.17
N TYR A 137 12.11 -4.23 -3.94
CA TYR A 137 12.02 -2.76 -3.90
C TYR A 137 11.27 -2.28 -2.67
N GLY A 138 11.88 -1.34 -1.93
CA GLY A 138 11.26 -0.77 -0.75
C GLY A 138 11.60 0.71 -0.57
N LYS A 139 10.66 1.45 0.01
CA LYS A 139 10.81 2.82 0.47
C LYS A 139 10.65 2.88 1.97
N ILE A 140 11.69 3.29 2.68
CA ILE A 140 11.65 3.50 4.13
C ILE A 140 11.41 4.99 4.39
N ILE A 141 10.38 5.30 5.16
CA ILE A 141 9.99 6.66 5.52
C ILE A 141 10.26 6.87 7.01
N ASN A 142 11.16 7.80 7.33
CA ASN A 142 11.40 8.22 8.71
C ASN A 142 10.35 9.28 9.12
N MET A 143 9.45 8.91 10.03
CA MET A 143 8.33 9.77 10.43
C MET A 143 8.77 11.00 11.23
N GLU A 144 9.83 10.95 12.02
CA GLU A 144 10.35 12.11 12.75
C GLU A 144 10.90 13.17 11.79
N LYS A 145 11.70 12.76 10.81
CA LYS A 145 12.22 13.68 9.78
C LYS A 145 11.10 14.33 8.97
N TYR A 146 10.05 13.58 8.66
CA TYR A 146 8.86 14.11 7.97
C TYR A 146 8.10 15.14 8.80
N LYS A 147 7.97 14.92 10.11
CA LYS A 147 7.33 15.85 11.04
C LYS A 147 8.09 17.17 11.15
N TRP A 148 9.42 17.13 11.19
CA TRP A 148 10.28 18.32 11.21
C TRP A 148 10.26 19.08 9.87
N MET A 149 10.27 18.41 8.75
CA MET A 149 10.16 19.06 7.43
C MET A 149 8.84 19.79 7.28
N ASN A 150 7.71 19.18 7.64
CA ASN A 150 6.41 19.85 7.60
C ASN A 150 6.32 21.04 8.56
N LEU A 151 6.94 20.99 9.73
CA LEU A 151 7.04 22.10 10.68
C LEU A 151 7.92 23.25 10.16
N MET A 152 9.01 22.94 9.47
CA MET A 152 9.87 23.95 8.84
C MET A 152 9.17 24.63 7.65
N TRP A 153 8.48 23.90 6.81
CA TRP A 153 7.71 24.45 5.70
C TRP A 153 6.58 25.36 6.16
N THR A 154 5.83 24.98 7.19
CA THR A 154 4.78 25.83 7.76
C THR A 154 5.34 27.12 8.39
N LYS A 155 6.47 27.05 9.09
CA LYS A 155 7.14 28.26 9.63
C LYS A 155 7.71 29.18 8.55
N GLN A 156 8.26 28.60 7.48
CA GLN A 156 8.81 29.36 6.33
C GLN A 156 7.68 30.05 5.56
N THR A 157 6.57 29.35 5.32
CA THR A 157 5.40 29.91 4.64
C THR A 157 4.79 31.07 5.43
N ILE A 158 4.68 30.96 6.74
CA ILE A 158 4.19 32.02 7.62
C ILE A 158 5.15 33.23 7.61
N LYS A 159 6.47 33.01 7.59
CA LYS A 159 7.47 34.08 7.57
C LYS A 159 7.49 34.89 6.26
N ASN A 160 7.03 34.29 5.17
CA ASN A 160 6.97 34.93 3.85
C ASN A 160 5.59 35.57 3.55
N MET A 161 4.64 35.50 4.49
CA MET A 161 3.31 36.12 4.38
C MET A 161 3.15 37.40 5.21
N PHE A 162 4.19 37.76 5.97
CA PHE A 162 4.32 39.03 6.73
C PHE A 162 5.71 39.64 6.45
#